data_35e2fa985a2f6a2bb9868c3d27f6fe69
#
_entry.id   35e2fa985a2f6a2bb9868c3d27f6fe69
#
_cell.length_a   1.000
_cell.length_b   1.000
_cell.length_c   1.000
_cell.angle_alpha   90.00
_cell.angle_beta   90.00
_cell.angle_gamma   90.00
#
_symmetry.space_group_name_H-M   'P 1'
#
loop_
_entity.id
_entity.type
_entity.pdbx_description
1 polymer ?
#
loop_
_entity_poly.entity_id
_entity_poly.type
_entity_poly.pdbx_seq_one_letter_code
_entity_poly.pdbx_strand_id
1 'polypeptide(L)'
;AVGELKLNPGRADYPDEGYRSRFSHATEKAAPGYYEVMLDDYGIKAQLTATQRVGIHKYTFPKGKDGHLVLDLVHGIYNYDGKVLWANLRVENDTLLTGYRITNGWARTNYTYFAISLSQPIREYGYKDKEKVRYNGFWRRFNMEKNFPEITGRKIVAYFNFDTVKESELVVKVALSAVSTEGAIKNLHAEASRKSFEELAEAARTDWNNELDHFEAEGTADQKAMLYTSLYHTMINPSVYMDVDGSYRGLDHNIHQAKGFTNYTIFSLWDTYRAEHPFLNLVKPERSVDMVESMIKHEQQSVHRMLPVWSLMGNENWCM
;
A
#
# COMPACT_ATOMS: atom_id res chain seq x y z
N ALA A 1 8.33 -15.84 -0.72
CA ALA A 1 8.40 -17.14 -1.36
C ALA A 1 9.50 -17.99 -0.72
N VAL A 2 9.54 -19.29 -1.00
CA VAL A 2 10.59 -20.24 -0.63
C VAL A 2 11.06 -20.99 -1.88
N GLY A 3 12.29 -21.54 -1.84
CA GLY A 3 12.85 -22.29 -2.95
C GLY A 3 13.47 -21.41 -4.02
N GLU A 4 13.27 -21.75 -5.30
CA GLU A 4 13.86 -21.00 -6.41
C GLU A 4 13.39 -19.53 -6.44
N LEU A 5 14.33 -18.62 -6.60
CA LEU A 5 14.06 -17.19 -6.68
C LEU A 5 13.48 -16.81 -8.04
N LYS A 6 12.21 -16.39 -8.06
CA LYS A 6 11.52 -15.91 -9.26
C LYS A 6 11.24 -14.41 -9.13
N LEU A 7 11.69 -13.62 -10.08
CA LEU A 7 11.61 -12.16 -10.11
C LEU A 7 10.63 -11.63 -11.16
N ASN A 8 9.61 -12.39 -11.49
CA ASN A 8 8.52 -11.97 -12.34
C ASN A 8 7.21 -12.55 -11.77
N PRO A 9 6.05 -11.92 -12.03
CA PRO A 9 4.78 -12.39 -11.48
C PRO A 9 4.30 -13.72 -12.06
N GLY A 10 4.85 -14.17 -13.20
CA GLY A 10 4.28 -15.26 -13.96
C GLY A 10 2.94 -14.88 -14.62
N ARG A 11 2.30 -15.85 -15.25
CA ARG A 11 0.95 -15.71 -15.80
C ARG A 11 -0.06 -16.29 -14.82
N ALA A 12 -1.28 -15.78 -14.81
CA ALA A 12 -2.34 -16.29 -13.94
C ALA A 12 -2.63 -17.77 -14.20
N ASP A 13 -2.58 -18.18 -15.49
CA ASP A 13 -2.83 -19.56 -15.92
C ASP A 13 -1.64 -20.51 -15.67
N TYR A 14 -0.45 -19.94 -15.45
CA TYR A 14 0.80 -20.67 -15.20
C TYR A 14 1.54 -20.08 -14.01
N PRO A 15 1.03 -20.30 -12.77
CA PRO A 15 1.62 -19.71 -11.56
C PRO A 15 3.07 -20.19 -11.29
N ASP A 16 3.41 -21.39 -11.74
CA ASP A 16 4.76 -21.96 -11.57
C ASP A 16 5.86 -21.20 -12.34
N GLU A 17 5.48 -20.34 -13.29
CA GLU A 17 6.44 -19.50 -14.04
C GLU A 17 6.91 -18.26 -13.31
N GLY A 18 6.29 -17.91 -12.16
CA GLY A 18 6.55 -16.66 -11.43
C GLY A 18 6.50 -16.80 -9.93
N TYR A 19 6.48 -15.65 -9.22
CA TYR A 19 6.38 -15.60 -7.75
C TYR A 19 4.93 -15.68 -7.24
N ARG A 20 3.91 -15.75 -8.09
CA ARG A 20 2.51 -15.96 -7.68
C ARG A 20 2.34 -17.30 -7.01
N SER A 21 1.33 -17.43 -6.18
CA SER A 21 0.93 -18.68 -5.54
C SER A 21 -0.55 -18.93 -5.75
N ARG A 22 -0.91 -20.17 -5.90
CA ARG A 22 -2.28 -20.64 -5.74
C ARG A 22 -2.70 -20.51 -4.29
N PHE A 23 -3.98 -20.39 -4.05
CA PHE A 23 -4.60 -20.41 -2.72
C PHE A 23 -6.01 -21.01 -2.81
N SER A 24 -6.56 -21.35 -1.66
CA SER A 24 -7.91 -21.87 -1.55
C SER A 24 -8.76 -21.02 -0.63
N HIS A 25 -10.00 -20.73 -1.02
CA HIS A 25 -10.97 -20.05 -0.15
C HIS A 25 -11.24 -20.81 1.16
N ALA A 26 -10.97 -22.14 1.20
CA ALA A 26 -11.05 -22.92 2.44
C ALA A 26 -10.05 -22.48 3.52
N THR A 27 -8.95 -21.83 3.12
CA THR A 27 -7.91 -21.30 4.05
C THR A 27 -7.97 -19.80 4.19
N GLU A 28 -8.90 -19.15 3.51
CA GLU A 28 -9.04 -17.71 3.52
C GLU A 28 -9.93 -17.25 4.68
N LYS A 29 -9.48 -16.21 5.39
CA LYS A 29 -10.27 -15.50 6.39
C LYS A 29 -10.18 -14.02 6.11
N ALA A 30 -11.35 -13.38 6.00
CA ALA A 30 -11.45 -11.94 5.80
C ALA A 30 -12.43 -11.33 6.80
N ALA A 31 -12.02 -10.23 7.41
CA ALA A 31 -12.85 -9.39 8.27
C ALA A 31 -12.37 -7.94 8.14
N PRO A 32 -13.19 -6.94 8.49
CA PRO A 32 -12.71 -5.57 8.56
C PRO A 32 -11.42 -5.46 9.39
N GLY A 33 -10.36 -4.90 8.79
CA GLY A 33 -9.04 -4.76 9.42
C GLY A 33 -8.16 -6.02 9.46
N TYR A 34 -8.61 -7.16 8.92
CA TYR A 34 -7.82 -8.41 8.95
C TYR A 34 -8.05 -9.28 7.72
N TYR A 35 -6.96 -9.85 7.21
CA TYR A 35 -6.97 -10.87 6.17
C TYR A 35 -5.94 -11.97 6.44
N GLU A 36 -6.29 -13.23 6.15
CA GLU A 36 -5.39 -14.38 6.28
C GLU A 36 -5.63 -15.37 5.15
N VAL A 37 -4.53 -15.94 4.62
CA VAL A 37 -4.60 -16.99 3.59
C VAL A 37 -3.36 -17.88 3.62
N MET A 38 -3.48 -19.14 3.18
CA MET A 38 -2.35 -20.01 2.90
C MET A 38 -1.93 -19.86 1.43
N LEU A 39 -0.65 -19.57 1.19
CA LEU A 39 -0.04 -19.56 -0.14
C LEU A 39 0.41 -21.01 -0.44
N ASP A 40 -0.41 -21.76 -1.16
CA ASP A 40 -0.30 -23.23 -1.27
C ASP A 40 1.00 -23.70 -1.92
N ASP A 41 1.47 -23.00 -2.96
CA ASP A 41 2.70 -23.38 -3.68
C ASP A 41 3.97 -23.23 -2.83
N TYR A 42 3.92 -22.41 -1.78
CA TYR A 42 5.05 -22.15 -0.89
C TYR A 42 4.86 -22.70 0.53
N GLY A 43 3.63 -23.07 0.89
CA GLY A 43 3.25 -23.42 2.26
C GLY A 43 3.45 -22.27 3.25
N ILE A 44 3.26 -21.03 2.78
CA ILE A 44 3.43 -19.82 3.59
C ILE A 44 2.05 -19.33 4.05
N LYS A 45 1.88 -19.18 5.35
CA LYS A 45 0.73 -18.46 5.90
C LYS A 45 0.98 -16.95 5.80
N ALA A 46 0.09 -16.24 5.12
CA ALA A 46 0.11 -14.79 5.01
C ALA A 46 -1.03 -14.19 5.83
N GLN A 47 -0.72 -13.26 6.71
CA GLN A 47 -1.67 -12.50 7.54
C GLN A 47 -1.43 -11.02 7.30
N LEU A 48 -2.51 -10.27 7.11
CA LEU A 48 -2.45 -8.84 6.76
C LEU A 48 -3.36 -8.05 7.68
N THR A 49 -2.89 -6.88 8.09
CA THR A 49 -3.68 -5.83 8.74
C THR A 49 -3.16 -4.46 8.31
N ALA A 50 -3.82 -3.38 8.70
CA ALA A 50 -3.39 -2.04 8.35
C ALA A 50 -3.80 -1.03 9.43
N THR A 51 -3.03 0.05 9.51
CA THR A 51 -3.42 1.34 10.08
C THR A 51 -3.82 2.30 8.96
N GLN A 52 -4.01 3.58 9.24
CA GLN A 52 -4.37 4.54 8.19
C GLN A 52 -3.32 4.68 7.08
N ARG A 53 -2.01 4.55 7.43
CA ARG A 53 -0.89 4.82 6.50
C ARG A 53 0.10 3.68 6.39
N VAL A 54 -0.07 2.61 7.19
CA VAL A 54 0.87 1.49 7.24
C VAL A 54 0.13 0.18 7.00
N GLY A 55 0.54 -0.56 5.98
CA GLY A 55 0.16 -1.96 5.80
C GLY A 55 1.11 -2.87 6.56
N ILE A 56 0.57 -3.83 7.30
CA ILE A 56 1.34 -4.77 8.11
C ILE A 56 1.10 -6.17 7.61
N HIS A 57 2.18 -6.87 7.26
CA HIS A 57 2.16 -8.23 6.78
C HIS A 57 2.92 -9.12 7.77
N LYS A 58 2.36 -10.27 8.09
CA LYS A 58 3.05 -11.33 8.82
C LYS A 58 3.07 -12.59 7.96
N TYR A 59 4.25 -13.09 7.68
CA TYR A 59 4.47 -14.29 6.91
C TYR A 59 5.07 -15.38 7.80
N THR A 60 4.41 -16.54 7.87
CA THR A 60 4.95 -17.72 8.55
C THR A 60 5.43 -18.71 7.49
N PHE A 61 6.73 -18.92 7.43
CA PHE A 61 7.40 -19.81 6.48
C PHE A 61 7.38 -21.27 6.98
N PRO A 62 7.39 -22.26 6.08
CA PRO A 62 7.53 -23.65 6.46
C PRO A 62 8.90 -23.90 7.10
N LYS A 63 8.92 -24.71 8.16
CA LYS A 63 10.16 -25.02 8.91
C LYS A 63 11.25 -25.58 8.01
N GLY A 64 12.49 -25.16 8.25
CA GLY A 64 13.68 -25.69 7.58
C GLY A 64 13.86 -25.23 6.12
N LYS A 65 13.12 -24.22 5.67
CA LYS A 65 13.26 -23.65 4.33
C LYS A 65 13.69 -22.19 4.39
N ASP A 66 14.67 -21.82 3.56
CA ASP A 66 15.06 -20.42 3.37
C ASP A 66 13.95 -19.67 2.67
N GLY A 67 13.52 -18.56 3.26
CA GLY A 67 12.49 -17.67 2.74
C GLY A 67 13.07 -16.40 2.16
N HIS A 68 12.37 -15.85 1.17
CA HIS A 68 12.70 -14.55 0.60
C HIS A 68 11.44 -13.71 0.38
N LEU A 69 11.61 -12.41 0.49
CA LEU A 69 10.63 -11.39 0.12
C LEU A 69 10.97 -10.87 -1.28
N VAL A 70 9.97 -10.74 -2.15
CA VAL A 70 10.09 -10.08 -3.44
C VAL A 70 9.35 -8.74 -3.37
N LEU A 71 10.03 -7.66 -3.71
CA LEU A 71 9.46 -6.32 -3.87
C LEU A 71 9.45 -5.97 -5.36
N ASP A 72 8.26 -6.01 -5.95
CA ASP A 72 8.07 -5.68 -7.35
C ASP A 72 7.52 -4.25 -7.50
N LEU A 73 8.36 -3.31 -7.92
CA LEU A 73 7.98 -1.93 -8.19
C LEU A 73 7.42 -1.72 -9.61
N VAL A 74 7.29 -2.78 -10.39
CA VAL A 74 6.72 -2.73 -11.75
C VAL A 74 5.26 -3.12 -11.75
N HIS A 75 4.92 -4.18 -11.00
CA HIS A 75 3.58 -4.76 -11.03
C HIS A 75 2.49 -3.80 -10.51
N GLY A 76 1.34 -3.84 -11.13
CA GLY A 76 0.14 -3.09 -10.73
C GLY A 76 -1.12 -3.75 -11.31
N ILE A 77 -2.30 -3.27 -10.91
CA ILE A 77 -3.59 -3.83 -11.33
C ILE A 77 -3.72 -3.84 -12.85
N TYR A 78 -3.37 -2.73 -13.51
CA TYR A 78 -3.30 -2.63 -14.95
C TYR A 78 -1.85 -2.34 -15.36
N ASN A 79 -1.18 -3.34 -15.89
CA ASN A 79 0.19 -3.20 -16.37
C ASN A 79 0.20 -2.87 -17.86
N TYR A 80 0.82 -1.76 -18.20
CA TYR A 80 1.14 -1.37 -19.57
C TYR A 80 2.53 -0.76 -19.60
N ASP A 81 3.16 -0.76 -20.75
CA ASP A 81 4.49 -0.17 -20.89
C ASP A 81 4.44 1.34 -20.63
N GLY A 82 5.36 1.84 -19.81
CA GLY A 82 5.38 3.24 -19.39
C GLY A 82 4.49 3.60 -18.19
N LYS A 83 3.79 2.62 -17.56
CA LYS A 83 3.02 2.90 -16.34
C LYS A 83 3.91 3.40 -15.19
N VAL A 84 5.06 2.79 -14.98
CA VAL A 84 6.07 3.28 -14.04
C VAL A 84 6.94 4.30 -14.74
N LEU A 85 6.82 5.55 -14.35
CA LEU A 85 7.62 6.65 -14.88
C LEU A 85 9.03 6.61 -14.30
N TRP A 86 9.15 6.34 -13.00
CA TRP A 86 10.41 6.18 -12.29
C TRP A 86 10.20 5.52 -10.94
N ALA A 87 11.20 4.81 -10.47
CA ALA A 87 11.23 4.23 -9.14
C ALA A 87 12.64 4.28 -8.54
N ASN A 88 12.69 4.28 -7.22
CA ASN A 88 13.91 4.19 -6.43
C ASN A 88 13.67 3.18 -5.30
N LEU A 89 14.71 2.43 -4.98
CA LEU A 89 14.77 1.55 -3.81
C LEU A 89 16.13 1.74 -3.15
N ARG A 90 16.14 1.97 -1.85
CA ARG A 90 17.33 2.08 -1.03
C ARG A 90 17.25 1.17 0.19
N VAL A 91 18.31 0.45 0.46
CA VAL A 91 18.52 -0.31 1.69
C VAL A 91 19.25 0.61 2.67
N GLU A 92 18.53 1.15 3.66
CA GLU A 92 19.07 2.06 4.66
C GLU A 92 19.93 1.31 5.69
N ASN A 93 19.45 0.13 6.09
CA ASN A 93 20.15 -0.81 6.96
C ASN A 93 19.54 -2.21 6.75
N ASP A 94 19.92 -3.17 7.57
CA ASP A 94 19.48 -4.57 7.47
C ASP A 94 17.99 -4.81 7.78
N THR A 95 17.29 -3.82 8.33
CA THR A 95 15.86 -3.91 8.69
C THR A 95 15.00 -2.77 8.15
N LEU A 96 15.57 -1.81 7.42
CA LEU A 96 14.85 -0.66 6.88
C LEU A 96 15.15 -0.44 5.40
N LEU A 97 14.11 -0.42 4.61
CA LEU A 97 14.14 -0.04 3.20
C LEU A 97 13.33 1.23 3.00
N THR A 98 13.79 2.08 2.10
CA THR A 98 13.06 3.28 1.66
C THR A 98 13.03 3.36 0.14
N GLY A 99 12.16 4.20 -0.38
CA GLY A 99 12.13 4.46 -1.80
C GLY A 99 10.85 5.14 -2.24
N TYR A 100 10.67 5.19 -3.54
CA TYR A 100 9.47 5.74 -4.13
C TYR A 100 9.16 5.10 -5.48
N ARG A 101 7.92 5.25 -5.88
CA ARG A 101 7.42 4.86 -7.19
C ARG A 101 6.54 5.99 -7.72
N ILE A 102 6.86 6.45 -8.92
CA ILE A 102 6.07 7.44 -9.65
C ILE A 102 5.38 6.71 -10.79
N THR A 103 4.06 6.80 -10.83
CA THR A 103 3.26 6.10 -11.85
C THR A 103 2.37 7.08 -12.61
N ASN A 104 2.02 6.64 -13.81
CA ASN A 104 1.07 7.29 -14.69
C ASN A 104 -0.20 6.43 -14.77
N GLY A 105 -1.32 7.05 -15.01
CA GLY A 105 -2.63 6.41 -15.11
C GLY A 105 -3.74 7.47 -15.11
N TRP A 106 -4.85 7.19 -14.46
CA TRP A 106 -5.90 8.19 -14.23
C TRP A 106 -5.36 9.39 -13.43
N ALA A 107 -4.55 9.12 -12.40
CA ALA A 107 -3.66 10.13 -11.86
C ALA A 107 -2.44 10.26 -12.79
N ARG A 108 -2.28 11.41 -13.47
CA ARG A 108 -1.21 11.64 -14.47
C ARG A 108 0.17 11.41 -13.91
N THR A 109 0.39 11.78 -12.66
CA THR A 109 1.64 11.61 -11.93
C THR A 109 1.34 11.31 -10.48
N ASN A 110 1.29 10.01 -10.14
CA ASN A 110 1.05 9.57 -8.78
C ASN A 110 2.38 9.30 -8.09
N TYR A 111 2.67 10.05 -7.03
CA TYR A 111 3.84 9.88 -6.18
C TYR A 111 3.50 8.97 -5.00
N THR A 112 4.20 7.87 -4.88
CA THR A 112 4.10 6.96 -3.73
C THR A 112 5.49 6.76 -3.15
N TYR A 113 5.79 7.40 -2.04
CA TYR A 113 6.99 7.16 -1.24
C TYR A 113 6.67 6.08 -0.22
N PHE A 114 7.67 5.27 0.12
CA PHE A 114 7.50 4.22 1.10
C PHE A 114 8.68 4.10 2.06
N ALA A 115 8.39 3.58 3.26
CA ALA A 115 9.35 3.07 4.22
C ALA A 115 8.90 1.68 4.66
N ILE A 116 9.80 0.69 4.56
CA ILE A 116 9.50 -0.72 4.88
C ILE A 116 10.39 -1.14 6.03
N SER A 117 9.78 -1.48 7.17
CA SER A 117 10.46 -2.07 8.31
C SER A 117 10.27 -3.59 8.32
N LEU A 118 11.35 -4.29 8.63
CA LEU A 118 11.43 -5.75 8.65
C LEU A 118 11.74 -6.22 10.07
N SER A 119 11.09 -7.27 10.53
CA SER A 119 11.33 -7.84 11.88
C SER A 119 12.60 -8.65 11.97
N GLN A 120 13.16 -9.09 10.84
CA GLN A 120 14.40 -9.83 10.74
C GLN A 120 15.43 -9.09 9.90
N PRO A 121 16.75 -9.23 10.21
CA PRO A 121 17.79 -8.64 9.39
C PRO A 121 17.91 -9.33 8.02
N ILE A 122 18.13 -8.54 7.00
CA ILE A 122 18.40 -9.00 5.64
C ILE A 122 19.79 -9.66 5.61
N ARG A 123 19.88 -10.89 5.12
CA ARG A 123 21.16 -11.61 4.93
C ARG A 123 21.84 -11.27 3.60
N GLU A 124 21.06 -11.22 2.56
CA GLU A 124 21.48 -10.92 1.20
C GLU A 124 20.31 -10.31 0.45
N TYR A 125 20.60 -9.41 -0.45
CA TYR A 125 19.59 -8.85 -1.33
C TYR A 125 20.17 -8.60 -2.73
N GLY A 126 19.29 -8.40 -3.68
CA GLY A 126 19.65 -8.01 -5.02
C GLY A 126 18.42 -7.57 -5.80
N TYR A 127 18.65 -7.13 -7.02
CA TYR A 127 17.57 -6.64 -7.85
C TYR A 127 17.82 -6.94 -9.32
N LYS A 128 16.72 -6.96 -10.06
CA LYS A 128 16.71 -7.06 -11.51
C LYS A 128 16.12 -5.78 -12.06
N ASP A 129 16.93 -5.07 -12.84
CA ASP A 129 16.45 -4.00 -13.72
C ASP A 129 16.27 -4.58 -15.12
N LYS A 130 15.06 -4.52 -15.64
CA LYS A 130 14.74 -5.02 -16.98
C LYS A 130 15.23 -4.08 -18.09
N GLU A 131 15.61 -2.86 -17.75
CA GLU A 131 16.12 -1.84 -18.71
C GLU A 131 17.63 -1.61 -18.59
N LYS A 132 18.41 -2.66 -18.44
CA LYS A 132 19.86 -2.51 -18.31
C LYS A 132 20.45 -1.68 -19.46
N VAL A 133 20.98 -0.52 -19.12
CA VAL A 133 21.93 0.19 -19.99
C VAL A 133 23.25 -0.57 -19.95
N ARG A 134 23.54 -1.32 -21.00
CA ARG A 134 24.84 -1.98 -21.14
C ARG A 134 25.87 -0.96 -21.60
N TYR A 135 26.77 -0.63 -20.70
CA TYR A 135 27.98 0.08 -21.07
C TYR A 135 28.94 -0.92 -21.72
N ASN A 136 29.09 -0.87 -23.02
CA ASN A 136 30.11 -1.65 -23.76
C ASN A 136 31.46 -0.97 -23.56
N GLY A 137 32.41 -1.63 -22.91
CA GLY A 137 33.80 -1.18 -22.85
C GLY A 137 34.43 -1.08 -21.45
N PHE A 138 33.71 -1.23 -20.36
CA PHE A 138 34.31 -1.27 -19.02
C PHE A 138 34.29 -2.67 -18.41
N TRP A 139 35.47 -3.11 -17.95
CA TRP A 139 35.59 -4.33 -17.16
C TRP A 139 35.04 -4.10 -15.74
N ARG A 140 33.94 -4.78 -15.40
CA ARG A 140 33.38 -4.74 -14.02
C ARG A 140 33.87 -5.95 -13.25
N ARG A 141 34.66 -5.70 -12.18
CA ARG A 141 35.21 -6.74 -11.31
C ARG A 141 34.24 -7.22 -10.23
N PHE A 142 33.11 -6.56 -10.03
CA PHE A 142 32.14 -6.89 -8.98
C PHE A 142 30.73 -6.97 -9.55
N ASN A 143 29.95 -7.84 -8.90
CA ASN A 143 28.54 -7.93 -9.20
C ASN A 143 27.80 -6.77 -8.51
N MET A 144 27.43 -5.76 -9.27
CA MET A 144 26.67 -4.60 -8.78
C MET A 144 25.17 -4.91 -8.58
N GLU A 145 24.74 -6.14 -8.81
CA GLU A 145 23.34 -6.56 -8.62
C GLU A 145 23.12 -7.17 -7.24
N LYS A 146 24.17 -7.51 -6.50
CA LYS A 146 24.12 -8.06 -5.14
C LYS A 146 24.57 -7.04 -4.11
N ASN A 147 23.77 -6.91 -3.04
CA ASN A 147 24.07 -6.07 -1.87
C ASN A 147 24.48 -4.64 -2.21
N PHE A 148 24.07 -4.12 -3.35
CA PHE A 148 24.28 -2.72 -3.67
C PHE A 148 23.14 -1.89 -3.08
N PRO A 149 23.43 -0.85 -2.25
CA PRO A 149 22.45 -0.27 -1.35
C PRO A 149 21.33 0.50 -2.03
N GLU A 150 21.49 0.91 -3.28
CA GLU A 150 20.51 1.75 -3.96
C GLU A 150 20.40 1.43 -5.45
N ILE A 151 19.17 1.47 -5.95
CA ILE A 151 18.87 1.36 -7.37
C ILE A 151 17.76 2.32 -7.78
N THR A 152 17.87 2.91 -8.96
CA THR A 152 16.84 3.70 -9.63
C THR A 152 16.58 3.15 -11.03
N GLY A 153 15.33 3.26 -11.49
CA GLY A 153 14.97 2.79 -12.83
C GLY A 153 13.45 2.67 -13.00
N ARG A 154 13.03 2.16 -14.15
CA ARG A 154 11.61 1.99 -14.47
C ARG A 154 11.07 0.59 -14.20
N LYS A 155 11.94 -0.41 -14.13
CA LYS A 155 11.54 -1.83 -14.11
C LYS A 155 12.27 -2.60 -13.00
N ILE A 156 12.23 -2.05 -11.78
CA ILE A 156 12.93 -2.60 -10.62
C ILE A 156 12.10 -3.73 -9.99
N VAL A 157 12.71 -4.89 -9.82
CA VAL A 157 12.22 -5.98 -8.97
C VAL A 157 13.36 -6.42 -8.06
N ALA A 158 13.14 -6.33 -6.76
CA ALA A 158 14.14 -6.66 -5.74
C ALA A 158 13.76 -7.92 -4.97
N TYR A 159 14.76 -8.59 -4.41
CA TYR A 159 14.58 -9.70 -3.47
C TYR A 159 15.44 -9.51 -2.23
N PHE A 160 14.96 -10.05 -1.11
CA PHE A 160 15.60 -9.99 0.19
C PHE A 160 15.51 -11.36 0.83
N ASN A 161 16.66 -11.93 1.21
CA ASN A 161 16.79 -13.23 1.82
C ASN A 161 16.91 -13.11 3.35
N PHE A 162 16.22 -14.00 4.07
CA PHE A 162 16.15 -14.02 5.54
C PHE A 162 16.56 -15.38 6.07
N ASP A 163 16.91 -15.46 7.36
CA ASP A 163 17.20 -16.73 8.06
C ASP A 163 15.92 -17.35 8.62
N THR A 164 14.99 -17.70 7.75
CA THR A 164 13.70 -18.30 8.12
C THR A 164 13.80 -19.75 8.62
N VAL A 165 14.98 -20.34 8.53
CA VAL A 165 15.28 -21.63 9.16
C VAL A 165 15.31 -21.50 10.69
N LYS A 166 15.90 -20.40 11.20
CA LYS A 166 15.96 -20.11 12.64
C LYS A 166 14.67 -19.47 13.14
N GLU A 167 14.17 -18.47 12.42
CA GLU A 167 12.96 -17.73 12.77
C GLU A 167 12.00 -17.77 11.60
N SER A 168 10.96 -18.61 11.70
CA SER A 168 10.03 -18.86 10.62
C SER A 168 9.02 -17.71 10.38
N GLU A 169 8.96 -16.70 11.23
CA GLU A 169 8.04 -15.58 11.09
C GLU A 169 8.77 -14.31 10.63
N LEU A 170 8.23 -13.64 9.62
CA LEU A 170 8.70 -12.33 9.14
C LEU A 170 7.53 -11.34 9.18
N VAL A 171 7.68 -10.28 9.96
CA VAL A 171 6.75 -9.14 9.93
C VAL A 171 7.34 -8.03 9.07
N VAL A 172 6.52 -7.55 8.11
CA VAL A 172 6.87 -6.49 7.19
C VAL A 172 5.87 -5.35 7.38
N LYS A 173 6.33 -4.15 7.71
CA LYS A 173 5.50 -2.96 7.88
C LYS A 173 5.82 -1.97 6.76
N VAL A 174 4.84 -1.64 5.94
CA VAL A 174 4.98 -0.79 4.75
C VAL A 174 4.22 0.50 4.98
N ALA A 175 4.92 1.56 5.34
CA ALA A 175 4.34 2.89 5.44
C ALA A 175 4.39 3.62 4.09
N LEU A 176 3.34 4.37 3.77
CA LEU A 176 3.22 5.15 2.54
C LEU A 176 3.12 6.64 2.86
N SER A 177 3.62 7.46 1.92
CA SER A 177 3.48 8.92 1.91
C SER A 177 3.34 9.41 0.46
N ALA A 178 2.57 10.47 0.25
CA ALA A 178 2.55 11.20 -1.01
C ALA A 178 3.55 12.36 -1.05
N VAL A 179 4.25 12.61 0.06
CA VAL A 179 5.12 13.77 0.29
C VAL A 179 6.57 13.43 0.07
N SER A 180 7.12 12.53 0.89
CA SER A 180 8.53 12.13 0.85
C SER A 180 8.80 10.78 1.54
N THR A 181 10.01 10.26 1.40
CA THR A 181 10.48 9.09 2.17
C THR A 181 10.53 9.38 3.67
N GLU A 182 10.92 10.59 4.07
CA GLU A 182 10.90 11.04 5.47
C GLU A 182 9.47 11.08 6.03
N GLY A 183 8.49 11.49 5.21
CA GLY A 183 7.07 11.42 5.53
C GLY A 183 6.63 9.98 5.80
N ALA A 184 7.01 9.04 4.93
CA ALA A 184 6.73 7.62 5.11
C ALA A 184 7.39 7.05 6.40
N ILE A 185 8.63 7.45 6.73
CA ILE A 185 9.30 7.08 7.98
C ILE A 185 8.54 7.63 9.19
N LYS A 186 8.09 8.88 9.16
CA LYS A 186 7.28 9.48 10.24
C LYS A 186 5.97 8.71 10.44
N ASN A 187 5.27 8.37 9.35
CA ASN A 187 4.05 7.57 9.38
C ASN A 187 4.30 6.19 10.01
N LEU A 188 5.38 5.51 9.59
CA LEU A 188 5.80 4.22 10.16
C LEU A 188 6.02 4.31 11.68
N HIS A 189 6.77 5.33 12.11
CA HIS A 189 7.10 5.51 13.53
C HIS A 189 5.87 5.84 14.38
N ALA A 190 5.00 6.70 13.90
CA ALA A 190 3.83 7.13 14.64
C ALA A 190 2.80 6.01 14.80
N GLU A 191 2.59 5.21 13.76
CA GLU A 191 1.47 4.26 13.74
C GLU A 191 1.87 2.82 14.11
N ALA A 192 3.10 2.37 13.78
CA ALA A 192 3.39 0.93 13.82
C ALA A 192 4.72 0.51 14.45
N SER A 193 5.70 1.42 14.68
CA SER A 193 7.09 1.01 14.98
C SER A 193 7.28 0.15 16.23
N ARG A 194 6.50 0.37 17.27
CA ARG A 194 6.64 -0.27 18.59
C ARG A 194 5.58 -1.33 18.89
N LYS A 195 4.74 -1.67 17.92
CA LYS A 195 3.62 -2.58 18.10
C LYS A 195 3.86 -3.88 17.35
N SER A 196 3.45 -5.00 17.92
CA SER A 196 3.41 -6.30 17.26
C SER A 196 2.33 -6.35 16.17
N PHE A 197 2.35 -7.40 15.36
CA PHE A 197 1.29 -7.64 14.38
C PHE A 197 -0.07 -7.83 15.09
N GLU A 198 -0.10 -8.58 16.17
CA GLU A 198 -1.30 -8.91 16.94
C GLU A 198 -1.93 -7.66 17.57
N GLU A 199 -1.11 -6.77 18.15
CA GLU A 199 -1.59 -5.50 18.70
C GLU A 199 -2.20 -4.61 17.62
N LEU A 200 -1.59 -4.56 16.43
CA LEU A 200 -2.10 -3.76 15.30
C LEU A 200 -3.38 -4.37 14.70
N ALA A 201 -3.47 -5.68 14.60
CA ALA A 201 -4.67 -6.36 14.12
C ALA A 201 -5.84 -6.20 15.08
N GLU A 202 -5.61 -6.26 16.40
CA GLU A 202 -6.65 -6.02 17.40
C GLU A 202 -7.08 -4.55 17.44
N ALA A 203 -6.15 -3.61 17.29
CA ALA A 203 -6.47 -2.19 17.16
C ALA A 203 -7.35 -1.93 15.93
N ALA A 204 -6.97 -2.46 14.76
CA ALA A 204 -7.75 -2.33 13.54
C ALA A 204 -9.16 -2.93 13.68
N ARG A 205 -9.29 -4.10 14.34
CA ARG A 205 -10.58 -4.72 14.64
C ARG A 205 -11.43 -3.83 15.55
N THR A 206 -10.82 -3.25 16.58
CA THR A 206 -11.50 -2.35 17.51
C THR A 206 -11.99 -1.09 16.80
N ASP A 207 -11.13 -0.48 15.96
CA ASP A 207 -11.48 0.73 15.19
C ASP A 207 -12.66 0.45 14.25
N TRP A 208 -12.64 -0.67 13.51
CA TRP A 208 -13.75 -1.05 12.65
C TRP A 208 -15.03 -1.41 13.42
N ASN A 209 -14.93 -2.07 14.57
CA ASN A 209 -16.10 -2.31 15.41
C ASN A 209 -16.71 -0.99 15.89
N ASN A 210 -15.89 -0.04 16.35
CA ASN A 210 -16.37 1.28 16.77
C ASN A 210 -17.06 2.03 15.62
N GLU A 211 -16.55 1.91 14.38
CA GLU A 211 -17.18 2.54 13.21
C GLU A 211 -18.52 1.89 12.85
N LEU A 212 -18.63 0.58 12.94
CA LEU A 212 -19.83 -0.18 12.56
C LEU A 212 -20.88 -0.27 13.68
N ASP A 213 -20.49 -0.14 14.94
CA ASP A 213 -21.37 -0.25 16.12
C ASP A 213 -22.35 0.94 16.28
N HIS A 214 -22.19 1.98 15.46
CA HIS A 214 -23.14 3.07 15.36
C HIS A 214 -24.50 2.63 14.76
N PHE A 215 -24.58 1.42 14.22
CA PHE A 215 -25.77 0.88 13.58
C PHE A 215 -26.21 -0.40 14.29
N GLU A 216 -27.39 -0.35 14.89
CA GLU A 216 -28.03 -1.54 15.44
C GLU A 216 -29.16 -1.99 14.50
N ALA A 217 -29.14 -3.25 14.12
CA ALA A 217 -30.14 -3.81 13.20
C ALA A 217 -30.68 -5.16 13.68
N GLU A 218 -31.98 -5.33 13.56
CA GLU A 218 -32.65 -6.60 13.73
C GLU A 218 -32.89 -7.26 12.38
N GLY A 219 -32.71 -8.59 12.31
CA GLY A 219 -32.91 -9.34 11.09
C GLY A 219 -32.21 -10.70 11.11
N THR A 220 -32.30 -11.43 10.00
CA THR A 220 -31.58 -12.70 9.82
C THR A 220 -30.07 -12.47 9.74
N ALA A 221 -29.27 -13.52 9.94
CA ALA A 221 -27.82 -13.46 9.81
C ALA A 221 -27.37 -12.89 8.45
N ASP A 222 -28.02 -13.33 7.36
CA ASP A 222 -27.69 -12.86 6.00
C ASP A 222 -28.04 -11.38 5.79
N GLN A 223 -29.18 -10.92 6.34
CA GLN A 223 -29.57 -9.51 6.28
C GLN A 223 -28.59 -8.63 7.04
N LYS A 224 -28.15 -9.05 8.24
CA LYS A 224 -27.13 -8.35 9.02
C LYS A 224 -25.78 -8.34 8.28
N ALA A 225 -25.35 -9.47 7.71
CA ALA A 225 -24.12 -9.55 6.94
C ALA A 225 -24.12 -8.59 5.74
N MET A 226 -25.22 -8.56 4.96
CA MET A 226 -25.38 -7.61 3.85
C MET A 226 -25.33 -6.16 4.31
N LEU A 227 -26.03 -5.80 5.39
CA LEU A 227 -26.04 -4.44 5.92
C LEU A 227 -24.64 -4.00 6.35
N TYR A 228 -23.98 -4.75 7.23
CA TYR A 228 -22.67 -4.38 7.77
C TYR A 228 -21.57 -4.41 6.70
N THR A 229 -21.65 -5.31 5.70
CA THR A 229 -20.74 -5.28 4.55
C THR A 229 -20.95 -4.02 3.72
N SER A 230 -22.18 -3.61 3.49
CA SER A 230 -22.49 -2.36 2.78
C SER A 230 -22.00 -1.14 3.54
N LEU A 231 -22.22 -1.07 4.86
CA LEU A 231 -21.68 -0.01 5.72
C LEU A 231 -20.16 0.06 5.68
N TYR A 232 -19.49 -1.10 5.76
CA TYR A 232 -18.04 -1.18 5.63
C TYR A 232 -17.58 -0.59 4.27
N HIS A 233 -18.25 -0.91 3.17
CA HIS A 233 -17.89 -0.39 1.85
C HIS A 233 -18.04 1.12 1.74
N THR A 234 -19.04 1.73 2.38
CA THR A 234 -19.23 3.20 2.38
C THR A 234 -18.12 3.96 3.13
N MET A 235 -17.32 3.27 3.94
CA MET A 235 -16.26 3.87 4.76
C MET A 235 -14.85 3.71 4.18
N ILE A 236 -14.70 2.98 3.05
CA ILE A 236 -13.41 2.74 2.41
C ILE A 236 -12.91 3.97 1.66
N ASN A 237 -13.81 4.70 1.02
CA ASN A 237 -13.53 5.92 0.28
C ASN A 237 -14.48 7.06 0.72
N PRO A 238 -14.09 8.32 0.57
CA PRO A 238 -12.78 8.85 0.19
C PRO A 238 -11.65 8.48 1.16
N SER A 239 -10.41 8.41 0.66
CA SER A 239 -9.26 7.99 1.44
C SER A 239 -8.50 9.16 2.05
N VAL A 240 -7.96 9.00 3.25
CA VAL A 240 -7.05 9.97 3.85
C VAL A 240 -5.80 10.12 2.99
N TYR A 241 -5.43 11.35 2.68
CA TYR A 241 -4.29 11.70 1.82
C TYR A 241 -3.44 12.78 2.44
N MET A 242 -2.85 12.47 3.57
CA MET A 242 -1.87 13.31 4.27
C MET A 242 -1.03 12.45 5.22
N ASP A 243 0.18 12.91 5.51
CA ASP A 243 1.05 12.32 6.51
C ASP A 243 0.56 12.64 7.94
N VAL A 244 1.13 11.95 8.94
CA VAL A 244 0.76 12.15 10.37
C VAL A 244 1.02 13.57 10.86
N ASP A 245 1.93 14.31 10.22
CA ASP A 245 2.21 15.71 10.54
C ASP A 245 1.29 16.70 9.78
N GLY A 246 0.30 16.20 9.04
CA GLY A 246 -0.64 17.01 8.27
C GLY A 246 -0.13 17.44 6.88
N SER A 247 1.08 17.06 6.49
CA SER A 247 1.63 17.37 5.16
C SER A 247 0.93 16.56 4.08
N TYR A 248 0.59 17.18 2.95
CA TYR A 248 -0.01 16.50 1.80
C TYR A 248 0.40 17.14 0.47
N ARG A 249 0.29 16.40 -0.62
CA ARG A 249 0.52 16.92 -1.96
C ARG A 249 -0.78 17.44 -2.56
N GLY A 250 -0.78 18.74 -2.91
CA GLY A 250 -1.93 19.41 -3.55
C GLY A 250 -2.06 19.10 -5.05
N LEU A 251 -3.16 19.57 -5.66
CA LEU A 251 -3.39 19.43 -7.10
C LEU A 251 -2.40 20.24 -7.95
N ASP A 252 -1.77 21.25 -7.37
CA ASP A 252 -0.66 22.02 -7.94
C ASP A 252 0.69 21.30 -7.82
N HIS A 253 0.71 20.06 -7.30
CA HIS A 253 1.87 19.25 -7.00
C HIS A 253 2.81 19.82 -5.90
N ASN A 254 2.45 20.94 -5.28
CA ASN A 254 3.18 21.47 -4.13
C ASN A 254 2.82 20.71 -2.85
N ILE A 255 3.70 20.81 -1.85
CA ILE A 255 3.41 20.27 -0.52
C ILE A 255 2.73 21.34 0.32
N HIS A 256 1.57 20.98 0.83
CA HIS A 256 0.73 21.80 1.68
C HIS A 256 0.61 21.21 3.09
N GLN A 257 0.00 21.98 3.99
CA GLN A 257 -0.25 21.61 5.37
C GLN A 257 -1.74 21.67 5.65
N ALA A 258 -2.34 20.54 6.02
CA ALA A 258 -3.71 20.49 6.52
C ALA A 258 -3.74 21.04 7.97
N LYS A 259 -4.43 22.17 8.18
CA LYS A 259 -4.56 22.81 9.48
C LYS A 259 -6.01 22.78 9.92
N GLY A 260 -6.31 21.95 10.92
CA GLY A 260 -7.64 21.85 11.49
C GLY A 260 -8.64 21.02 10.68
N PHE A 261 -8.16 20.24 9.69
CA PHE A 261 -8.96 19.30 8.91
C PHE A 261 -8.13 18.10 8.46
N THR A 262 -8.79 17.01 8.13
CA THR A 262 -8.19 15.83 7.49
C THR A 262 -8.32 15.97 5.98
N ASN A 263 -7.19 15.93 5.24
CA ASN A 263 -7.23 15.98 3.79
C ASN A 263 -7.57 14.61 3.19
N TYR A 264 -8.57 14.59 2.32
CA TYR A 264 -9.05 13.39 1.62
C TYR A 264 -8.78 13.46 0.12
N THR A 265 -8.76 12.29 -0.51
CA THR A 265 -8.64 12.10 -1.97
C THR A 265 -9.54 10.98 -2.45
N ILE A 266 -9.59 10.77 -3.77
CA ILE A 266 -10.43 9.78 -4.44
C ILE A 266 -11.90 10.15 -4.28
N PHE A 267 -12.23 11.37 -4.72
CA PHE A 267 -13.61 11.82 -4.80
C PHE A 267 -14.19 11.52 -6.19
N SER A 268 -15.31 10.83 -6.21
CA SER A 268 -16.12 10.59 -7.38
C SER A 268 -17.55 11.08 -7.11
N LEU A 269 -17.72 12.40 -7.13
CA LEU A 269 -18.95 13.04 -6.66
C LEU A 269 -20.19 12.63 -7.44
N TRP A 270 -20.06 12.40 -8.75
CA TRP A 270 -21.19 11.99 -9.56
C TRP A 270 -21.69 10.57 -9.28
N ASP A 271 -20.86 9.70 -8.65
CA ASP A 271 -21.28 8.39 -8.14
C ASP A 271 -21.94 8.52 -6.76
N THR A 272 -21.39 9.35 -5.88
CA THR A 272 -21.65 9.33 -4.43
C THR A 272 -22.65 10.40 -3.96
N TYR A 273 -23.01 11.39 -4.79
CA TYR A 273 -23.81 12.55 -4.38
C TYR A 273 -25.23 12.21 -3.93
N ARG A 274 -25.81 11.12 -4.44
CA ARG A 274 -27.20 10.77 -4.15
C ARG A 274 -27.39 10.05 -2.82
N ALA A 275 -26.46 9.22 -2.41
CA ALA A 275 -26.64 8.36 -1.25
C ALA A 275 -25.48 8.43 -0.28
N GLU A 276 -24.24 8.20 -0.70
CA GLU A 276 -23.10 8.07 0.21
C GLU A 276 -22.79 9.38 0.96
N HIS A 277 -22.63 10.50 0.28
CA HIS A 277 -22.38 11.78 0.96
C HIS A 277 -23.56 12.24 1.83
N PRO A 278 -24.84 12.17 1.40
CA PRO A 278 -25.97 12.41 2.31
C PRO A 278 -25.99 11.49 3.51
N PHE A 279 -25.66 10.22 3.35
CA PHE A 279 -25.55 9.26 4.46
C PHE A 279 -24.41 9.66 5.43
N LEU A 280 -23.21 9.96 4.91
CA LEU A 280 -22.07 10.39 5.71
C LEU A 280 -22.35 11.70 6.47
N ASN A 281 -23.12 12.62 5.90
CA ASN A 281 -23.56 13.83 6.59
C ASN A 281 -24.40 13.55 7.84
N LEU A 282 -25.15 12.46 7.84
CA LEU A 282 -25.96 12.05 8.98
C LEU A 282 -25.15 11.30 10.04
N VAL A 283 -24.24 10.43 9.62
CA VAL A 283 -23.58 9.48 10.53
C VAL A 283 -22.15 9.87 10.91
N LYS A 284 -21.50 10.70 10.10
CA LYS A 284 -20.11 11.18 10.29
C LYS A 284 -19.98 12.66 9.88
N PRO A 285 -20.71 13.57 10.50
CA PRO A 285 -20.74 14.98 10.09
C PRO A 285 -19.36 15.63 10.11
N GLU A 286 -18.48 15.29 11.07
CA GLU A 286 -17.13 15.83 11.17
C GLU A 286 -16.30 15.43 9.96
N ARG A 287 -16.38 14.15 9.54
CA ARG A 287 -15.70 13.64 8.34
C ARG A 287 -16.20 14.35 7.07
N SER A 288 -17.50 14.61 6.99
CA SER A 288 -18.11 15.35 5.88
C SER A 288 -17.60 16.79 5.79
N VAL A 289 -17.42 17.48 6.92
CA VAL A 289 -16.82 18.82 6.97
C VAL A 289 -15.38 18.78 6.44
N ASP A 290 -14.57 17.82 6.87
CA ASP A 290 -13.20 17.65 6.38
C ASP A 290 -13.14 17.33 4.88
N MET A 291 -14.09 16.55 4.35
CA MET A 291 -14.23 16.28 2.92
C MET A 291 -14.56 17.54 2.13
N VAL A 292 -15.48 18.38 2.63
CA VAL A 292 -15.82 19.67 2.01
C VAL A 292 -14.62 20.60 2.02
N GLU A 293 -13.89 20.70 3.14
CA GLU A 293 -12.67 21.50 3.22
C GLU A 293 -11.60 21.00 2.24
N SER A 294 -11.44 19.67 2.12
CA SER A 294 -10.55 19.08 1.11
C SER A 294 -10.94 19.51 -0.32
N MET A 295 -12.24 19.49 -0.67
CA MET A 295 -12.71 19.91 -1.98
C MET A 295 -12.47 21.41 -2.23
N ILE A 296 -12.64 22.26 -1.21
CA ILE A 296 -12.30 23.69 -1.30
C ILE A 296 -10.81 23.88 -1.58
N LYS A 297 -9.94 23.11 -0.88
CA LYS A 297 -8.49 23.14 -1.15
C LYS A 297 -8.16 22.65 -2.55
N HIS A 298 -8.83 21.61 -3.05
CA HIS A 298 -8.65 21.12 -4.41
C HIS A 298 -8.99 22.20 -5.45
N GLU A 299 -10.10 22.94 -5.27
CA GLU A 299 -10.42 24.09 -6.13
C GLU A 299 -9.32 25.15 -6.08
N GLN A 300 -8.89 25.55 -4.88
CA GLN A 300 -7.86 26.57 -4.68
C GLN A 300 -6.49 26.19 -5.25
N GLN A 301 -6.17 24.89 -5.31
CA GLN A 301 -4.92 24.34 -5.82
C GLN A 301 -5.00 23.88 -7.28
N SER A 302 -6.21 23.75 -7.82
CA SER A 302 -6.43 23.43 -9.23
C SER A 302 -5.89 24.54 -10.14
N VAL A 303 -5.23 24.14 -11.21
CA VAL A 303 -4.75 25.07 -12.26
C VAL A 303 -5.89 25.87 -12.87
N HIS A 304 -7.06 25.26 -12.99
CA HIS A 304 -8.25 25.88 -13.59
C HIS A 304 -9.13 26.63 -12.59
N ARG A 305 -8.78 26.59 -11.30
CA ARG A 305 -9.62 27.19 -10.23
C ARG A 305 -11.05 26.69 -10.26
N MET A 306 -11.20 25.42 -10.48
CA MET A 306 -12.47 24.70 -10.48
C MET A 306 -12.33 23.41 -9.71
N LEU A 307 -13.43 22.95 -9.11
CA LEU A 307 -13.49 21.63 -8.50
C LEU A 307 -13.39 20.57 -9.61
N PRO A 308 -12.37 19.71 -9.61
CA PRO A 308 -12.25 18.66 -10.64
C PRO A 308 -13.36 17.64 -10.53
N VAL A 309 -13.70 16.98 -11.62
CA VAL A 309 -14.67 15.86 -11.62
C VAL A 309 -14.20 14.76 -10.70
N TRP A 310 -12.93 14.43 -10.78
CA TRP A 310 -12.27 13.48 -9.87
C TRP A 310 -10.95 14.05 -9.35
N SER A 311 -10.82 14.10 -8.05
CA SER A 311 -9.58 14.42 -7.37
C SER A 311 -8.88 13.12 -7.00
N LEU A 312 -7.74 12.85 -7.64
CA LEU A 312 -7.02 11.59 -7.55
C LEU A 312 -5.56 11.81 -7.11
N MET A 313 -5.27 11.60 -5.82
CA MET A 313 -3.88 11.57 -5.28
C MET A 313 -3.01 12.74 -5.78
N GLY A 314 -3.46 13.98 -5.56
CA GLY A 314 -2.77 15.20 -6.01
C GLY A 314 -2.86 15.46 -7.52
N ASN A 315 -3.83 14.86 -8.20
CA ASN A 315 -4.10 15.09 -9.61
C ASN A 315 -5.58 15.39 -9.84
N GLU A 316 -5.85 16.27 -10.79
CA GLU A 316 -7.20 16.49 -11.30
C GLU A 316 -7.46 15.60 -12.52
N ASN A 317 -8.64 15.02 -12.54
CA ASN A 317 -9.11 14.23 -13.68
C ASN A 317 -10.45 14.82 -14.17
N TRP A 318 -10.50 15.11 -15.46
CA TRP A 318 -11.65 15.68 -16.16
C TRP A 318 -12.30 14.68 -17.12
N CYS A 319 -11.92 13.40 -17.02
CA CYS A 319 -12.50 12.34 -17.83
C CYS A 319 -13.97 12.13 -17.44
N MET A 320 -14.84 12.17 -18.41
CA MET A 320 -16.24 11.80 -18.30
C MET A 320 -16.52 10.62 -19.22
#